data_7daead789a21cf5ef0f03e8f9e89558c
#
_entry.id   7daead789a21cf5ef0f03e8f9e89558c
#
_cell.length_a   1.000
_cell.length_b   1.000
_cell.length_c   1.000
_cell.angle_alpha   90.00
_cell.angle_beta   90.00
_cell.angle_gamma   90.00
#
_symmetry.space_group_name_H-M   'P 1'
#
loop_
_entity.id
_entity.type
_entity.pdbx_description
1 polymer ?
#
loop_
_entity_poly.entity_id
_entity_poly.type
_entity_poly.pdbx_seq_one_letter_code
_entity_poly.pdbx_strand_id
1 'polypeptide(L)'
;MVGEALGDKAFIFVATKFGHAFDVNEKPIYGALDSSPKRIRKVCEASLKRLKRDVIDAFYQHRVDPKVPPEVVAETVKYLVKEGKVRHFGLCEASAEVIRRSHKIFPVTVLQSEYHLMWREA
;
A
#
# COMPACT_ATOMS: atom_id res chain seq x y z
N MET A 1 -1.92 -13.41 13.90
CA MET A 1 -2.01 -14.41 12.79
C MET A 1 -0.81 -14.32 11.84
N VAL A 2 -0.76 -13.45 10.79
CA VAL A 2 0.38 -13.47 9.83
C VAL A 2 1.72 -13.21 10.54
N GLY A 3 1.83 -12.16 11.35
CA GLY A 3 3.07 -11.85 12.07
C GLY A 3 3.51 -12.93 13.07
N GLU A 4 2.57 -13.68 13.63
CA GLU A 4 2.87 -14.84 14.51
C GLU A 4 3.35 -16.04 13.69
N ALA A 5 2.70 -16.31 12.54
CA ALA A 5 3.08 -17.41 11.66
C ALA A 5 4.45 -17.19 10.99
N LEU A 6 4.81 -15.94 10.73
CA LEU A 6 6.11 -15.58 10.18
C LEU A 6 7.25 -15.81 11.18
N GLY A 7 7.02 -15.52 12.49
CA GLY A 7 8.05 -15.64 13.50
C GLY A 7 9.37 -14.97 13.08
N ASP A 8 10.47 -15.65 13.26
CA ASP A 8 11.82 -15.16 12.93
C ASP A 8 12.22 -15.34 11.43
N LYS A 9 11.28 -15.71 10.57
CA LYS A 9 11.53 -15.96 9.15
C LYS A 9 11.72 -14.65 8.37
N ALA A 10 12.80 -13.95 8.61
CA ALA A 10 13.12 -12.66 7.99
C ALA A 10 13.28 -12.72 6.46
N PHE A 11 13.57 -13.91 5.90
CA PHE A 11 13.73 -14.14 4.47
C PHE A 11 12.42 -14.14 3.66
N ILE A 12 11.26 -14.21 4.34
CA ILE A 12 9.96 -14.18 3.65
C ILE A 12 9.62 -12.76 3.26
N PHE A 13 9.39 -12.54 1.96
CA PHE A 13 8.92 -11.28 1.42
C PHE A 13 7.46 -11.03 1.86
N VAL A 14 7.21 -9.90 2.52
CA VAL A 14 5.89 -9.55 3.05
C VAL A 14 5.34 -8.32 2.38
N ALA A 15 4.17 -8.48 1.77
CA ALA A 15 3.42 -7.38 1.19
C ALA A 15 2.17 -7.06 2.01
N THR A 16 1.85 -5.78 2.15
CA THR A 16 0.58 -5.33 2.75
C THR A 16 0.05 -4.10 2.02
N LYS A 17 -1.16 -3.68 2.36
CA LYS A 17 -1.90 -2.68 1.59
C LYS A 17 -2.44 -1.56 2.47
N PHE A 18 -2.59 -0.36 1.85
CA PHE A 18 -3.29 0.78 2.40
C PHE A 18 -4.35 1.29 1.40
N GLY A 19 -5.15 2.28 1.78
CA GLY A 19 -6.06 2.99 0.89
C GLY A 19 -7.53 2.89 1.26
N HIS A 20 -7.92 1.97 2.14
CA HIS A 20 -9.28 1.95 2.69
C HIS A 20 -9.43 2.91 3.86
N ALA A 21 -10.61 3.52 3.95
CA ALA A 21 -11.01 4.31 5.09
C ALA A 21 -11.48 3.43 6.26
N PHE A 22 -11.33 3.97 7.47
CA PHE A 22 -11.73 3.30 8.72
C PHE A 22 -12.48 4.29 9.61
N ASP A 23 -13.41 3.80 10.38
CA ASP A 23 -14.16 4.59 11.36
C ASP A 23 -13.32 4.95 12.61
N VAL A 24 -13.94 5.63 13.56
CA VAL A 24 -13.30 6.04 14.80
C VAL A 24 -12.86 4.86 15.68
N ASN A 25 -13.44 3.68 15.48
CA ASN A 25 -13.11 2.44 16.17
C ASN A 25 -12.12 1.58 15.37
N GLU A 26 -11.48 2.12 14.34
CA GLU A 26 -10.55 1.41 13.44
C GLU A 26 -11.21 0.22 12.70
N LYS A 27 -12.52 0.28 12.44
CA LYS A 27 -13.20 -0.68 11.58
C LYS A 27 -13.23 -0.18 10.14
N PRO A 28 -12.99 -1.05 9.14
CA PRO A 28 -13.04 -0.63 7.74
C PRO A 28 -14.44 -0.15 7.35
N ILE A 29 -14.51 1.00 6.69
CA ILE A 29 -15.74 1.52 6.10
C ILE A 29 -15.84 0.95 4.69
N TYR A 30 -16.83 0.10 4.45
CA TYR A 30 -16.97 -0.56 3.16
C TYR A 30 -17.14 0.46 2.02
N GLY A 31 -16.37 0.29 0.95
CA GLY A 31 -16.41 1.16 -0.22
C GLY A 31 -15.77 2.55 -0.06
N ALA A 32 -15.34 2.92 1.14
CA ALA A 32 -14.69 4.21 1.37
C ALA A 32 -13.17 4.13 1.27
N LEU A 33 -12.56 5.15 0.65
CA LEU A 33 -11.12 5.27 0.46
C LEU A 33 -10.55 6.45 1.26
N ASP A 34 -9.33 6.25 1.75
CA ASP A 34 -8.52 7.29 2.38
C ASP A 34 -7.04 7.00 2.13
N SER A 35 -6.48 7.67 1.13
CA SER A 35 -5.05 7.66 0.81
C SER A 35 -4.36 8.96 1.23
N SER A 36 -4.89 9.67 2.22
CA SER A 36 -4.22 10.85 2.78
C SER A 36 -2.85 10.48 3.38
N PRO A 37 -1.85 11.38 3.34
CA PRO A 37 -0.52 11.14 3.91
C PRO A 37 -0.57 10.70 5.37
N LYS A 38 -1.45 11.31 6.16
CA LYS A 38 -1.66 10.94 7.56
C LYS A 38 -2.14 9.49 7.70
N ARG A 39 -3.10 9.08 6.84
CA ARG A 39 -3.65 7.73 6.87
C ARG A 39 -2.64 6.69 6.41
N ILE A 40 -1.93 6.96 5.33
CA ILE A 40 -0.87 6.07 4.81
C ILE A 40 0.17 5.78 5.92
N ARG A 41 0.66 6.81 6.60
CA ARG A 41 1.61 6.66 7.71
C ARG A 41 1.04 5.82 8.85
N LYS A 42 -0.20 6.13 9.28
CA LYS A 42 -0.88 5.38 10.35
C LYS A 42 -1.03 3.89 10.01
N VAL A 43 -1.42 3.59 8.78
CA VAL A 43 -1.57 2.19 8.31
C VAL A 43 -0.23 1.47 8.25
N CYS A 44 0.84 2.16 7.82
CA CYS A 44 2.19 1.61 7.79
C CYS A 44 2.62 1.18 9.21
N GLU A 45 2.55 2.09 10.19
CA GLU A 45 2.92 1.80 11.59
C GLU A 45 2.09 0.65 12.18
N ALA A 46 0.78 0.68 11.96
CA ALA A 46 -0.10 -0.37 12.43
C ALA A 46 0.21 -1.74 11.78
N SER A 47 0.63 -1.74 10.51
CA SER A 47 1.01 -2.95 9.78
C SER A 47 2.33 -3.52 10.31
N LEU A 48 3.35 -2.68 10.50
CA LEU A 48 4.63 -3.07 11.10
C LEU A 48 4.42 -3.73 12.47
N LYS A 49 3.61 -3.09 13.33
CA LYS A 49 3.27 -3.63 14.65
C LYS A 49 2.57 -4.98 14.57
N ARG A 50 1.55 -5.14 13.69
CA ARG A 50 0.82 -6.40 13.54
C ARG A 50 1.67 -7.51 12.93
N LEU A 51 2.55 -7.15 12.00
CA LEU A 51 3.47 -8.08 11.36
C LEU A 51 4.65 -8.45 12.25
N LYS A 52 4.89 -7.69 13.35
CA LYS A 52 6.08 -7.82 14.22
C LYS A 52 7.37 -7.69 13.43
N ARG A 53 7.41 -6.69 12.53
CA ARG A 53 8.55 -6.40 11.65
C ARG A 53 8.88 -4.92 11.66
N ASP A 54 10.12 -4.61 11.41
CA ASP A 54 10.60 -3.23 11.29
C ASP A 54 10.43 -2.69 9.85
N VAL A 55 10.31 -3.59 8.87
CA VAL A 55 10.22 -3.24 7.45
C VAL A 55 9.13 -4.05 6.75
N ILE A 56 8.35 -3.37 5.91
CA ILE A 56 7.42 -3.96 4.94
C ILE A 56 8.13 -4.04 3.59
N ASP A 57 8.18 -5.23 2.99
CA ASP A 57 8.88 -5.40 1.72
C ASP A 57 8.15 -4.73 0.55
N ALA A 58 6.82 -4.87 0.46
CA ALA A 58 6.02 -4.14 -0.53
C ALA A 58 4.75 -3.54 0.10
N PHE A 59 4.56 -2.24 -0.11
CA PHE A 59 3.43 -1.49 0.42
C PHE A 59 2.57 -0.98 -0.73
N TYR A 60 1.36 -1.52 -0.87
CA TYR A 60 0.48 -1.26 -2.00
C TYR A 60 -0.62 -0.26 -1.67
N GLN A 61 -0.89 0.66 -2.59
CA GLN A 61 -2.19 1.32 -2.61
C GLN A 61 -3.23 0.33 -3.16
N HIS A 62 -4.19 -0.08 -2.32
CA HIS A 62 -5.15 -1.13 -2.66
C HIS A 62 -6.17 -0.71 -3.72
N ARG A 63 -6.58 0.55 -3.69
CA ARG A 63 -7.41 1.21 -4.73
C ARG A 63 -6.96 2.65 -4.85
N VAL A 64 -6.97 3.18 -6.06
CA VAL A 64 -6.68 4.59 -6.31
C VAL A 64 -7.76 5.45 -5.69
N ASP A 65 -7.37 6.37 -4.80
CA ASP A 65 -8.29 7.32 -4.17
C ASP A 65 -8.42 8.57 -5.07
N PRO A 66 -9.59 8.83 -5.66
CA PRO A 66 -9.78 9.97 -6.55
C PRO A 66 -9.66 11.33 -5.84
N LYS A 67 -9.70 11.36 -4.52
CA LYS A 67 -9.58 12.58 -3.71
C LYS A 67 -8.14 12.97 -3.43
N VAL A 68 -7.18 12.08 -3.67
CA VAL A 68 -5.76 12.30 -3.37
C VAL A 68 -4.93 12.12 -4.64
N PRO A 69 -4.22 13.16 -5.11
CA PRO A 69 -3.35 13.05 -6.28
C PRO A 69 -2.33 11.91 -6.13
N PRO A 70 -2.09 11.12 -7.19
CA PRO A 70 -1.15 9.99 -7.13
C PRO A 70 0.28 10.43 -6.79
N GLU A 71 0.65 11.67 -7.11
CA GLU A 71 1.93 12.27 -6.73
C GLU A 71 2.09 12.38 -5.21
N VAL A 72 1.04 12.80 -4.51
CA VAL A 72 1.03 12.94 -3.05
C VAL A 72 1.15 11.58 -2.37
N VAL A 73 0.47 10.57 -2.92
CA VAL A 73 0.57 9.19 -2.45
C VAL A 73 1.99 8.66 -2.63
N ALA A 74 2.55 8.79 -3.84
CA ALA A 74 3.90 8.32 -4.17
C ALA A 74 4.97 9.03 -3.32
N GLU A 75 4.84 10.34 -3.10
CA GLU A 75 5.75 11.09 -2.24
C GLU A 75 5.68 10.63 -0.78
N THR A 76 4.47 10.34 -0.29
CA THR A 76 4.31 9.82 1.07
C THR A 76 5.02 8.47 1.23
N VAL A 77 4.87 7.56 0.27
CA VAL A 77 5.55 6.26 0.31
C VAL A 77 7.06 6.42 0.17
N LYS A 78 7.55 7.34 -0.69
CA LYS A 78 8.97 7.70 -0.80
C LYS A 78 9.58 8.08 0.56
N TYR A 79 8.87 8.85 1.37
CA TYR A 79 9.34 9.18 2.74
C TYR A 79 9.36 7.95 3.64
N LEU A 80 8.38 7.05 3.58
CA LEU A 80 8.41 5.80 4.34
C LEU A 80 9.57 4.89 3.95
N VAL A 81 9.94 4.89 2.67
CA VAL A 81 11.14 4.17 2.19
C VAL A 81 12.41 4.83 2.74
N LYS A 82 12.50 6.16 2.70
CA LYS A 82 13.63 6.90 3.27
C LYS A 82 13.77 6.68 4.79
N GLU A 83 12.66 6.50 5.49
CA GLU A 83 12.61 6.14 6.92
C GLU A 83 12.96 4.67 7.18
N GLY A 84 13.17 3.85 6.16
CA GLY A 84 13.49 2.43 6.28
C GLY A 84 12.31 1.52 6.64
N LYS A 85 11.07 2.05 6.61
CA LYS A 85 9.85 1.31 6.98
C LYS A 85 9.24 0.49 5.87
N VAL A 86 9.52 0.86 4.62
CA VAL A 86 9.02 0.23 3.40
C VAL A 86 10.18 0.08 2.43
N ARG A 87 10.22 -1.03 1.66
CA ARG A 87 11.25 -1.23 0.61
C ARG A 87 10.73 -0.86 -0.78
N HIS A 88 9.52 -1.30 -1.11
CA HIS A 88 8.97 -1.18 -2.46
C HIS A 88 7.56 -0.61 -2.43
N PHE A 89 7.27 0.25 -3.43
CA PHE A 89 5.93 0.81 -3.66
C PHE A 89 5.19 0.00 -4.71
N GLY A 90 3.95 -0.37 -4.41
CA GLY A 90 3.05 -1.06 -5.31
C GLY A 90 1.72 -0.34 -5.51
N LEU A 91 1.08 -0.62 -6.63
CA LEU A 91 -0.27 -0.18 -6.95
C LEU A 91 -1.16 -1.39 -7.26
N CYS A 92 -2.46 -1.29 -6.96
CA CYS A 92 -3.46 -2.26 -7.39
C CYS A 92 -4.51 -1.56 -8.24
N GLU A 93 -4.90 -2.21 -9.36
CA GLU A 93 -5.96 -1.74 -10.26
C GLU A 93 -5.78 -0.27 -10.68
N ALA A 94 -4.54 0.15 -10.96
CA ALA A 94 -4.23 1.51 -11.34
C ALA A 94 -4.13 1.66 -12.86
N SER A 95 -4.71 2.72 -13.40
CA SER A 95 -4.56 3.05 -14.82
C SER A 95 -3.11 3.39 -15.18
N ALA A 96 -2.77 3.24 -16.46
CA ALA A 96 -1.45 3.59 -16.96
C ALA A 96 -1.07 5.06 -16.69
N GLU A 97 -2.05 5.97 -16.67
CA GLU A 97 -1.83 7.37 -16.30
C GLU A 97 -1.39 7.51 -14.84
N VAL A 98 -2.12 6.90 -13.92
CA VAL A 98 -1.80 6.92 -12.48
C VAL A 98 -0.43 6.31 -12.23
N ILE A 99 -0.10 5.20 -12.88
CA ILE A 99 1.22 4.55 -12.78
C ILE A 99 2.31 5.53 -13.22
N ARG A 100 2.19 6.16 -14.39
CA ARG A 100 3.20 7.11 -14.91
C ARG A 100 3.37 8.31 -14.00
N ARG A 101 2.28 8.87 -13.47
CA ARG A 101 2.31 10.02 -12.56
C ARG A 101 2.98 9.66 -11.22
N SER A 102 2.62 8.53 -10.63
CA SER A 102 3.25 8.02 -9.41
C SER A 102 4.73 7.74 -9.61
N HIS A 103 5.08 7.05 -10.71
CA HIS A 103 6.44 6.61 -11.02
C HIS A 103 7.42 7.79 -11.21
N LYS A 104 6.95 8.93 -11.72
CA LYS A 104 7.77 10.16 -11.84
C LYS A 104 8.22 10.70 -10.49
N ILE A 105 7.46 10.47 -9.41
CA ILE A 105 7.77 10.94 -8.07
C ILE A 105 8.60 9.91 -7.31
N PHE A 106 8.18 8.65 -7.39
CA PHE A 106 8.86 7.51 -6.78
C PHE A 106 8.58 6.25 -7.59
N PRO A 107 9.59 5.40 -7.85
CA PRO A 107 9.42 4.21 -8.67
C PRO A 107 8.32 3.28 -8.15
N VAL A 108 7.31 3.02 -8.99
CA VAL A 108 6.35 1.95 -8.79
C VAL A 108 7.05 0.66 -9.18
N THR A 109 7.27 -0.22 -8.23
CA THR A 109 8.04 -1.46 -8.40
C THR A 109 7.15 -2.59 -8.89
N VAL A 110 5.87 -2.59 -8.47
CA VAL A 110 4.96 -3.70 -8.74
C VAL A 110 3.52 -3.22 -8.90
N LEU A 111 2.82 -3.87 -9.83
CA LEU A 111 1.38 -3.67 -10.09
C LEU A 111 0.67 -4.99 -9.83
N GLN A 112 -0.46 -4.94 -9.12
CA GLN A 112 -1.37 -6.06 -8.95
C GLN A 112 -2.70 -5.74 -9.61
N SER A 113 -3.12 -6.57 -10.57
CA SER A 113 -4.40 -6.45 -11.26
C SER A 113 -5.13 -7.78 -11.27
N GLU A 114 -6.45 -7.73 -11.30
CA GLU A 114 -7.30 -8.89 -11.48
C GLU A 114 -7.13 -9.43 -12.91
N TYR A 115 -6.84 -10.73 -13.04
CA TYR A 115 -6.65 -11.38 -14.33
C TYR A 115 -7.16 -12.80 -14.29
N HIS A 116 -8.32 -13.03 -14.90
CA HIS A 116 -8.91 -14.37 -15.02
C HIS A 116 -9.93 -14.43 -16.16
N LEU A 117 -10.45 -15.61 -16.49
CA LEU A 117 -11.34 -15.86 -17.64
C LEU A 117 -12.62 -14.99 -17.63
N MET A 118 -13.13 -14.62 -16.46
CA MET A 118 -14.34 -13.82 -16.29
C MET A 118 -14.09 -12.31 -16.28
N TRP A 119 -12.83 -11.88 -16.15
CA TRP A 119 -12.42 -10.48 -16.13
C TRP A 119 -11.65 -10.12 -17.40
N ARG A 120 -12.19 -9.22 -18.21
CA ARG A 120 -11.67 -8.88 -19.53
C ARG A 120 -11.15 -7.43 -19.65
N GLU A 121 -11.10 -6.70 -18.56
CA GLU A 121 -10.76 -5.26 -18.50
C GLU A 121 -9.37 -4.99 -17.87
N ALA A 122 -8.48 -5.95 -17.93
CA ALA A 122 -7.11 -5.78 -17.41
C ALA A 122 -6.22 -4.97 -18.35
#